data_601bfa93a62c067bb141caa384e30063
#
_entry.id   601bfa93a62c067bb141caa384e30063
#
_cell.length_a   1.000
_cell.length_b   1.000
_cell.length_c   1.000
_cell.angle_alpha   90.00
_cell.angle_beta   90.00
_cell.angle_gamma   90.00
#
_symmetry.space_group_name_H-M   'P 1'
#
loop_
_entity.id
_entity.type
_entity.pdbx_description
1 polymer ?
#
loop_
_entity_poly.entity_id
_entity_poly.type
_entity_poly.pdbx_seq_one_letter_code
_entity_poly.pdbx_strand_id
1 'polypeptide(L)'
;EYEFVRLWGKPIRETKTKVKVMVVEQTLTQNPSWGDLYGAVDIWCSLFPLYDEPTARKRQELGEVMWAYTALCQGKKTPWWHIDYPLLNYRLPCWMAYRYDIRGLLYWGGMSFWSQVEDPWTDPRTYRPGQSSRPVIFNGEGTLVYPARACGYDGVVPSLRLKALREGIEDFDYFAILQRAGRGAQALEIVRQVTPSWFEWNPEPQAYEQARKELAKLILALPNEVRNPAW
;
A
#
# COMPACT_ATOMS: atom_id res chain seq x y z
N GLU A 1 16.13 -19.14 -1.19
CA GLU A 1 14.68 -18.79 -1.19
C GLU A 1 14.14 -18.72 -2.61
N TYR A 2 14.79 -18.01 -3.55
CA TYR A 2 14.35 -17.88 -4.95
C TYR A 2 14.22 -19.22 -5.68
N GLU A 3 15.17 -20.15 -5.48
CA GLU A 3 15.09 -21.50 -6.03
C GLU A 3 13.86 -22.26 -5.55
N PHE A 4 13.53 -22.12 -4.27
CA PHE A 4 12.33 -22.73 -3.69
C PHE A 4 11.05 -22.17 -4.32
N VAL A 5 10.97 -20.86 -4.50
CA VAL A 5 9.81 -20.23 -5.17
C VAL A 5 9.67 -20.72 -6.61
N ARG A 6 10.79 -20.83 -7.35
CA ARG A 6 10.76 -21.39 -8.73
C ARG A 6 10.34 -22.85 -8.76
N LEU A 7 10.84 -23.65 -7.82
CA LEU A 7 10.54 -25.07 -7.72
C LEU A 7 9.04 -25.35 -7.55
N TRP A 8 8.35 -24.53 -6.74
CA TRP A 8 6.93 -24.70 -6.46
C TRP A 8 6.02 -23.84 -7.32
N GLY A 9 6.42 -22.61 -7.60
CA GLY A 9 5.58 -21.65 -8.31
C GLY A 9 5.34 -22.04 -9.77
N LYS A 10 6.36 -22.48 -10.51
CA LYS A 10 6.21 -22.88 -11.90
C LYS A 10 5.22 -24.04 -12.07
N PRO A 11 5.37 -25.20 -11.37
CA PRO A 11 4.40 -26.28 -11.47
C PRO A 11 2.97 -25.86 -11.09
N ILE A 12 2.79 -25.03 -10.03
CA ILE A 12 1.46 -24.54 -9.63
C ILE A 12 0.81 -23.76 -10.78
N ARG A 13 1.55 -22.88 -11.44
CA ARG A 13 1.04 -22.11 -12.58
C ARG A 13 0.73 -22.98 -13.80
N GLU A 14 1.53 -24.00 -14.04
CA GLU A 14 1.32 -24.98 -15.13
C GLU A 14 0.03 -25.78 -14.96
N THR A 15 -0.45 -25.99 -13.73
CA THR A 15 -1.72 -26.70 -13.49
C THR A 15 -2.95 -25.94 -14.01
N LYS A 16 -2.81 -24.66 -14.35
CA LYS A 16 -3.90 -23.75 -14.80
C LYS A 16 -5.08 -23.68 -13.82
N THR A 17 -4.84 -23.95 -12.55
CA THR A 17 -5.84 -23.77 -11.48
C THR A 17 -6.09 -22.30 -11.22
N LYS A 18 -7.12 -21.99 -10.38
CA LYS A 18 -7.39 -20.63 -9.92
C LYS A 18 -6.45 -20.17 -8.79
N VAL A 19 -5.60 -21.07 -8.29
CA VAL A 19 -4.61 -20.75 -7.25
C VAL A 19 -3.57 -19.79 -7.82
N LYS A 20 -3.28 -18.73 -7.08
CA LYS A 20 -2.29 -17.72 -7.44
C LYS A 20 -1.08 -17.80 -6.52
N VAL A 21 0.10 -17.73 -7.11
CA VAL A 21 1.36 -17.68 -6.37
C VAL A 21 1.71 -16.23 -6.07
N MET A 22 1.73 -15.90 -4.78
CA MET A 22 2.12 -14.57 -4.30
C MET A 22 3.48 -14.64 -3.60
N VAL A 23 4.31 -13.64 -3.84
CA VAL A 23 5.57 -13.44 -3.13
C VAL A 23 5.66 -12.02 -2.58
N VAL A 24 6.31 -11.88 -1.42
CA VAL A 24 6.63 -10.57 -0.84
C VAL A 24 8.03 -10.18 -1.33
N GLU A 25 8.11 -9.95 -2.64
CA GLU A 25 9.32 -9.59 -3.38
C GLU A 25 8.99 -8.56 -4.46
N GLN A 26 10.01 -7.85 -4.90
CA GLN A 26 9.94 -6.90 -6.01
C GLN A 26 10.23 -7.57 -7.36
N THR A 27 9.78 -6.93 -8.42
CA THR A 27 9.92 -7.46 -9.79
C THR A 27 11.37 -7.41 -10.31
N LEU A 28 12.19 -6.46 -9.79
CA LEU A 28 13.63 -6.39 -10.07
C LEU A 28 14.39 -7.04 -8.93
N THR A 29 15.08 -8.14 -9.20
CA THR A 29 15.90 -8.81 -8.16
C THR A 29 16.99 -7.89 -7.61
N GLN A 30 17.19 -7.90 -6.29
CA GLN A 30 18.24 -7.11 -5.63
C GLN A 30 19.65 -7.67 -5.87
N ASN A 31 19.76 -8.95 -6.12
CA ASN A 31 21.03 -9.61 -6.40
C ASN A 31 20.91 -10.47 -7.65
N PRO A 32 21.60 -10.11 -8.74
CA PRO A 32 21.57 -10.86 -10.00
C PRO A 32 21.91 -12.35 -9.87
N SER A 33 22.72 -12.73 -8.86
CA SER A 33 23.08 -14.12 -8.63
C SER A 33 21.91 -15.02 -8.19
N TRP A 34 20.83 -14.42 -7.68
CA TRP A 34 19.61 -15.18 -7.30
C TRP A 34 18.75 -15.54 -8.51
N GLY A 35 19.00 -14.89 -9.64
CA GLY A 35 18.14 -14.96 -10.82
C GLY A 35 16.84 -14.19 -10.59
N ASP A 36 15.85 -14.44 -11.42
CA ASP A 36 14.50 -13.86 -11.31
C ASP A 36 13.46 -14.91 -10.90
N LEU A 37 12.26 -14.45 -10.61
CA LEU A 37 11.10 -15.30 -10.30
C LEU A 37 10.07 -15.30 -11.44
N TYR A 38 10.46 -14.85 -12.63
CA TYR A 38 9.56 -14.76 -13.77
C TYR A 38 9.05 -16.13 -14.19
N GLY A 39 7.75 -16.20 -14.47
CA GLY A 39 7.08 -17.45 -14.75
C GLY A 39 6.71 -18.31 -13.53
N ALA A 40 7.12 -17.92 -12.31
CA ALA A 40 6.79 -18.62 -11.07
C ALA A 40 5.78 -17.87 -10.19
N VAL A 41 5.54 -16.58 -10.47
CA VAL A 41 4.77 -15.68 -9.60
C VAL A 41 3.61 -15.06 -10.37
N ASP A 42 2.46 -14.93 -9.72
CA ASP A 42 1.28 -14.24 -10.23
C ASP A 42 1.08 -12.87 -9.58
N ILE A 43 1.46 -12.75 -8.29
CA ILE A 43 1.25 -11.55 -7.49
C ILE A 43 2.57 -11.16 -6.83
N TRP A 44 3.06 -9.99 -7.15
CA TRP A 44 4.26 -9.40 -6.60
C TRP A 44 3.89 -8.36 -5.54
N CYS A 45 4.40 -8.51 -4.33
CA CYS A 45 4.20 -7.55 -3.25
C CYS A 45 5.53 -6.85 -2.93
N SER A 46 5.78 -5.76 -3.62
CA SER A 46 7.03 -5.01 -3.50
C SER A 46 7.03 -4.13 -2.24
N LEU A 47 8.15 -4.14 -1.49
CA LEU A 47 8.40 -3.09 -0.51
C LEU A 47 8.46 -1.73 -1.23
N PHE A 48 7.81 -0.69 -0.71
CA PHE A 48 7.73 0.62 -1.36
C PHE A 48 9.07 1.14 -1.90
N PRO A 49 10.20 1.14 -1.15
CA PRO A 49 11.49 1.61 -1.64
C PRO A 49 12.14 0.73 -2.71
N LEU A 50 11.66 -0.48 -2.90
CA LEU A 50 12.20 -1.46 -3.86
C LEU A 50 11.31 -1.62 -5.11
N TYR A 51 10.23 -0.86 -5.21
CA TYR A 51 9.40 -0.85 -6.41
C TYR A 51 10.21 -0.31 -7.60
N ASP A 52 10.23 -1.07 -8.67
CA ASP A 52 10.84 -0.71 -9.94
C ASP A 52 9.77 -0.62 -11.03
N GLU A 53 9.42 0.59 -11.43
CA GLU A 53 8.33 0.82 -12.38
C GLU A 53 8.55 0.13 -13.72
N PRO A 54 9.76 0.17 -14.35
CA PRO A 54 9.95 -0.46 -15.66
C PRO A 54 9.72 -1.97 -15.65
N THR A 55 10.21 -2.68 -14.63
CA THR A 55 9.99 -4.14 -14.54
C THR A 55 8.57 -4.47 -14.11
N ALA A 56 7.97 -3.69 -13.20
CA ALA A 56 6.59 -3.87 -12.78
C ALA A 56 5.62 -3.73 -13.96
N ARG A 57 5.79 -2.70 -14.81
CA ARG A 57 4.98 -2.49 -16.03
C ARG A 57 5.05 -3.69 -16.97
N LYS A 58 6.24 -4.20 -17.23
CA LYS A 58 6.41 -5.41 -18.07
C LYS A 58 5.68 -6.62 -17.50
N ARG A 59 5.66 -6.77 -16.17
CA ARG A 59 4.94 -7.89 -15.52
C ARG A 59 3.43 -7.70 -15.59
N GLN A 60 2.94 -6.46 -15.42
CA GLN A 60 1.53 -6.11 -15.58
C GLN A 60 1.02 -6.37 -17.01
N GLU A 61 1.81 -6.04 -18.03
CA GLU A 61 1.50 -6.34 -19.43
C GLU A 61 1.35 -7.85 -19.71
N LEU A 62 1.99 -8.68 -18.91
CA LEU A 62 1.87 -10.15 -18.95
C LEU A 62 0.71 -10.68 -18.06
N GLY A 63 -0.08 -9.80 -17.46
CA GLY A 63 -1.23 -10.14 -16.62
C GLY A 63 -0.89 -10.47 -15.17
N GLU A 64 0.34 -10.21 -14.73
CA GLU A 64 0.73 -10.37 -13.34
C GLU A 64 0.27 -9.15 -12.51
N VAL A 65 0.02 -9.37 -11.23
CA VAL A 65 -0.60 -8.39 -10.34
C VAL A 65 0.45 -7.77 -9.42
N MET A 66 0.40 -6.45 -9.27
CA MET A 66 1.27 -5.73 -8.35
C MET A 66 0.55 -5.39 -7.06
N TRP A 67 1.18 -5.70 -5.95
CA TRP A 67 0.89 -5.20 -4.61
C TRP A 67 2.08 -4.42 -4.09
N ALA A 68 1.87 -3.64 -3.03
CA ALA A 68 2.93 -2.94 -2.32
C ALA A 68 2.75 -3.04 -0.82
N TYR A 69 3.85 -2.91 -0.06
CA TYR A 69 3.79 -2.90 1.39
C TYR A 69 4.82 -1.97 2.02
N THR A 70 4.59 -1.61 3.26
CA THR A 70 5.51 -0.85 4.11
C THR A 70 5.99 -1.69 5.29
N ALA A 71 7.24 -1.52 5.68
CA ALA A 71 7.87 -2.22 6.80
C ALA A 71 9.09 -1.45 7.32
N LEU A 72 9.86 -2.07 8.23
CA LEU A 72 11.05 -1.50 8.88
C LEU A 72 12.17 -1.05 7.91
N CYS A 73 12.16 -1.51 6.67
CA CYS A 73 13.28 -1.37 5.74
C CYS A 73 13.15 -0.20 4.78
N GLN A 74 12.38 0.83 5.11
CA GLN A 74 12.22 2.01 4.28
C GLN A 74 13.54 2.80 4.20
N GLY A 75 14.21 2.75 3.07
CA GLY A 75 15.51 3.42 2.86
C GLY A 75 15.46 4.62 1.91
N LYS A 76 14.36 4.82 1.19
CA LYS A 76 14.10 5.92 0.27
C LYS A 76 12.90 6.73 0.73
N LYS A 77 12.66 7.89 0.14
CA LYS A 77 11.43 8.65 0.36
C LYS A 77 10.25 7.83 -0.18
N THR A 78 9.53 7.20 0.73
CA THR A 78 8.33 6.41 0.45
C THR A 78 7.36 6.52 1.62
N PRO A 79 6.07 6.24 1.46
CA PRO A 79 5.12 6.25 2.57
C PRO A 79 5.57 5.28 3.67
N TRP A 80 5.66 5.76 4.91
CA TRP A 80 6.06 4.94 6.05
C TRP A 80 5.05 5.06 7.19
N TRP A 81 4.63 3.93 7.74
CA TRP A 81 3.51 3.86 8.68
C TRP A 81 3.99 3.77 10.13
N HIS A 82 4.67 4.84 10.57
CA HIS A 82 5.05 5.04 11.98
C HIS A 82 4.31 6.23 12.56
N ILE A 83 4.19 6.27 13.89
CA ILE A 83 3.54 7.39 14.62
C ILE A 83 4.22 8.73 14.29
N ASP A 84 5.53 8.72 14.08
CA ASP A 84 6.34 9.91 13.84
C ASP A 84 6.13 10.56 12.47
N TYR A 85 5.43 9.88 11.54
CA TYR A 85 5.23 10.38 10.18
C TYR A 85 3.86 11.05 10.02
N PRO A 86 3.77 12.04 9.11
CA PRO A 86 2.51 12.71 8.81
C PRO A 86 1.41 11.70 8.43
N LEU A 87 0.17 11.98 8.81
CA LEU A 87 -0.99 11.16 8.48
C LEU A 87 -1.18 10.95 6.97
N LEU A 88 -0.67 11.87 6.15
CA LEU A 88 -0.66 11.74 4.70
C LEU A 88 0.04 10.45 4.23
N ASN A 89 1.04 9.95 4.97
CA ASN A 89 1.71 8.68 4.63
C ASN A 89 0.76 7.48 4.64
N TYR A 90 -0.37 7.56 5.32
CA TYR A 90 -1.38 6.51 5.36
C TYR A 90 -2.42 6.65 4.24
N ARG A 91 -2.71 7.86 3.81
CA ARG A 91 -3.66 8.18 2.73
C ARG A 91 -3.02 8.01 1.34
N LEU A 92 -1.78 8.47 1.19
CA LEU A 92 -1.01 8.51 -0.06
C LEU A 92 -0.90 7.17 -0.80
N PRO A 93 -0.69 6.00 -0.14
CA PRO A 93 -0.57 4.72 -0.84
C PRO A 93 -1.75 4.38 -1.74
N CYS A 94 -2.96 4.82 -1.42
CA CYS A 94 -4.14 4.60 -2.26
C CYS A 94 -4.10 5.44 -3.56
N TRP A 95 -3.55 6.65 -3.51
CA TRP A 95 -3.30 7.49 -4.69
C TRP A 95 -2.22 6.89 -5.59
N MET A 96 -1.14 6.41 -4.98
CA MET A 96 -0.08 5.68 -5.68
C MET A 96 -0.61 4.38 -6.29
N ALA A 97 -1.44 3.64 -5.54
CA ALA A 97 -2.04 2.41 -6.02
C ALA A 97 -2.84 2.62 -7.31
N TYR A 98 -3.66 3.65 -7.37
CA TYR A 98 -4.39 3.97 -8.60
C TYR A 98 -3.46 4.34 -9.76
N ARG A 99 -2.48 5.20 -9.52
CA ARG A 99 -1.53 5.65 -10.55
C ARG A 99 -0.73 4.51 -11.19
N TYR A 100 -0.30 3.56 -10.37
CA TYR A 100 0.63 2.48 -10.77
C TYR A 100 -0.05 1.12 -10.94
N ASP A 101 -1.39 1.10 -10.91
CA ASP A 101 -2.18 -0.13 -10.98
C ASP A 101 -1.77 -1.17 -9.93
N ILE A 102 -1.57 -0.71 -8.70
CA ILE A 102 -1.33 -1.56 -7.53
C ILE A 102 -2.67 -2.04 -7.01
N ARG A 103 -2.86 -3.35 -6.95
CA ARG A 103 -4.15 -3.97 -6.61
C ARG A 103 -4.31 -4.36 -5.14
N GLY A 104 -3.25 -4.23 -4.35
CA GLY A 104 -3.29 -4.53 -2.93
C GLY A 104 -2.23 -3.78 -2.15
N LEU A 105 -2.60 -3.42 -0.92
CA LEU A 105 -1.67 -2.88 0.07
C LEU A 105 -1.58 -3.88 1.21
N LEU A 106 -0.36 -4.29 1.55
CA LEU A 106 -0.09 -5.19 2.65
C LEU A 106 0.58 -4.42 3.78
N TYR A 107 0.23 -4.78 5.00
CA TYR A 107 0.94 -4.34 6.20
C TYR A 107 1.43 -5.56 6.99
N TRP A 108 2.73 -5.72 7.12
CA TRP A 108 3.37 -6.94 7.62
C TRP A 108 2.99 -7.31 9.07
N GLY A 109 2.84 -6.32 9.95
CA GLY A 109 2.53 -6.52 11.37
C GLY A 109 1.07 -6.69 11.68
N GLY A 110 0.21 -6.69 10.67
CA GLY A 110 -1.23 -6.66 10.87
C GLY A 110 -1.68 -5.32 11.45
N MET A 111 -2.53 -5.33 12.47
CA MET A 111 -3.15 -4.10 12.98
C MET A 111 -2.78 -3.75 14.41
N SER A 112 -2.19 -4.66 15.20
CA SER A 112 -2.03 -4.48 16.64
C SER A 112 -0.78 -5.16 17.18
N PHE A 113 0.38 -4.78 16.68
CA PHE A 113 1.67 -5.34 17.10
C PHE A 113 2.20 -4.66 18.39
N TRP A 114 1.41 -4.71 19.46
CA TRP A 114 1.73 -4.12 20.77
C TRP A 114 2.20 -5.15 21.81
N SER A 115 2.50 -6.37 21.40
CA SER A 115 2.77 -7.49 22.35
C SER A 115 3.92 -7.25 23.31
N GLN A 116 4.88 -6.38 22.94
CA GLN A 116 6.05 -6.05 23.77
C GLN A 116 5.95 -4.67 24.43
N VAL A 117 4.79 -4.02 24.34
CA VAL A 117 4.56 -2.68 24.86
C VAL A 117 3.50 -2.73 25.95
N GLU A 118 3.86 -2.37 27.17
CA GLU A 118 2.95 -2.35 28.31
C GLU A 118 1.99 -1.16 28.22
N ASP A 119 2.54 0.03 28.01
CA ASP A 119 1.79 1.27 27.84
C ASP A 119 2.24 2.02 26.59
N PRO A 120 1.43 2.03 25.52
CA PRO A 120 1.77 2.70 24.26
C PRO A 120 1.82 4.25 24.35
N TRP A 121 1.33 4.84 25.45
CA TRP A 121 1.35 6.28 25.65
C TRP A 121 2.67 6.78 26.23
N THR A 122 3.32 5.95 27.02
CA THR A 122 4.64 6.26 27.62
C THR A 122 5.79 5.69 26.83
N ASP A 123 5.60 4.54 26.16
CA ASP A 123 6.60 3.91 25.30
C ASP A 123 5.94 3.32 24.02
N PRO A 124 5.85 4.09 22.93
CA PRO A 124 5.25 3.62 21.69
C PRO A 124 6.15 2.72 20.83
N ARG A 125 7.35 2.35 21.31
CA ARG A 125 8.34 1.56 20.55
C ARG A 125 7.89 0.12 20.41
N THR A 126 7.43 -0.27 19.24
CA THR A 126 7.10 -1.66 18.93
C THR A 126 8.32 -2.49 18.55
N TYR A 127 9.40 -1.82 18.13
CA TYR A 127 10.72 -2.40 17.95
C TYR A 127 11.76 -1.58 18.70
N ARG A 128 12.70 -2.26 19.37
CA ARG A 128 13.76 -1.66 20.18
C ARG A 128 15.13 -1.85 19.54
N PRO A 129 16.12 -0.97 19.85
CA PRO A 129 17.51 -1.19 19.46
C PRO A 129 17.97 -2.59 19.85
N GLY A 130 18.64 -3.28 18.94
CA GLY A 130 19.10 -4.68 19.14
C GLY A 130 18.14 -5.75 18.64
N GLN A 131 16.87 -5.43 18.36
CA GLN A 131 15.93 -6.36 17.70
C GLN A 131 16.00 -6.26 16.17
N SER A 132 16.61 -5.21 15.64
CA SER A 132 16.91 -5.08 14.22
C SER A 132 18.41 -4.80 14.05
N SER A 133 18.94 -5.11 12.87
CA SER A 133 20.32 -4.76 12.50
C SER A 133 20.57 -3.25 12.37
N ARG A 134 19.57 -2.41 12.58
CA ARG A 134 19.64 -0.95 12.53
C ARG A 134 19.35 -0.36 13.92
N PRO A 135 20.12 0.63 14.37
CA PRO A 135 19.89 1.30 15.65
C PRO A 135 18.75 2.34 15.52
N VAL A 136 17.62 1.92 14.98
CA VAL A 136 16.47 2.81 14.70
C VAL A 136 15.34 2.45 15.67
N ILE A 137 14.70 3.49 16.18
CA ILE A 137 13.47 3.38 16.98
C ILE A 137 12.28 3.37 16.03
N PHE A 138 11.39 2.40 16.20
CA PHE A 138 10.19 2.27 15.40
C PHE A 138 8.96 2.43 16.27
N ASN A 139 8.39 3.64 16.25
CA ASN A 139 7.21 3.95 17.05
C ASN A 139 5.94 3.51 16.31
N GLY A 140 5.23 2.56 16.91
CA GLY A 140 3.96 2.06 16.39
C GLY A 140 4.05 1.31 15.06
N GLU A 141 5.22 0.83 14.67
CA GLU A 141 5.34 -0.06 13.49
C GLU A 141 4.52 -1.33 13.72
N GLY A 142 3.77 -1.77 12.71
CA GLY A 142 2.87 -2.91 12.80
C GLY A 142 1.56 -2.60 13.53
N THR A 143 1.22 -1.32 13.76
CA THR A 143 0.03 -0.96 14.55
C THR A 143 -0.84 0.09 13.86
N LEU A 144 -2.13 -0.21 13.78
CA LEU A 144 -3.16 0.74 13.31
C LEU A 144 -4.29 0.92 14.33
N VAL A 145 -4.34 0.05 15.34
CA VAL A 145 -5.28 0.14 16.48
C VAL A 145 -4.51 0.10 17.78
N TYR A 146 -5.09 0.68 18.83
CA TYR A 146 -4.54 0.64 20.18
C TYR A 146 -5.16 -0.48 21.02
N PRO A 147 -4.43 -1.04 22.01
CA PRO A 147 -5.00 -1.96 22.97
C PRO A 147 -6.12 -1.28 23.76
N ALA A 148 -7.30 -1.88 23.80
CA ALA A 148 -8.45 -1.31 24.50
C ALA A 148 -8.16 -1.01 25.98
N ARG A 149 -7.46 -1.93 26.65
CA ARG A 149 -7.05 -1.76 28.07
C ARG A 149 -6.23 -0.50 28.33
N ALA A 150 -5.34 -0.12 27.39
CA ALA A 150 -4.51 1.08 27.54
C ALA A 150 -5.31 2.38 27.31
N CYS A 151 -6.53 2.27 26.80
CA CYS A 151 -7.44 3.38 26.52
C CYS A 151 -8.59 3.46 27.54
N GLY A 152 -8.63 2.57 28.53
CA GLY A 152 -9.78 2.48 29.46
C GLY A 152 -11.10 2.12 28.76
N TYR A 153 -11.03 1.36 27.69
CA TYR A 153 -12.17 1.04 26.82
C TYR A 153 -12.26 -0.49 26.60
N ASP A 154 -13.45 -0.98 26.39
CA ASP A 154 -13.67 -2.39 26.01
C ASP A 154 -13.95 -2.48 24.51
N GLY A 155 -13.06 -3.19 23.79
CA GLY A 155 -13.15 -3.39 22.35
C GLY A 155 -11.92 -2.89 21.58
N VAL A 156 -12.10 -2.49 20.33
CA VAL A 156 -11.04 -2.04 19.42
C VAL A 156 -10.98 -0.51 19.39
N VAL A 157 -9.82 0.07 19.64
CA VAL A 157 -9.59 1.53 19.59
C VAL A 157 -8.80 1.90 18.33
N PRO A 158 -9.47 2.44 17.30
CA PRO A 158 -8.80 2.84 16.06
C PRO A 158 -7.92 4.07 16.29
N SER A 159 -6.72 4.07 15.69
CA SER A 159 -5.87 5.26 15.67
C SER A 159 -6.32 6.26 14.60
N LEU A 160 -5.83 7.51 14.69
CA LEU A 160 -5.96 8.48 13.59
C LEU A 160 -5.29 7.99 12.30
N ARG A 161 -4.26 7.17 12.41
CA ARG A 161 -3.55 6.54 11.29
C ARG A 161 -4.48 5.61 10.50
N LEU A 162 -5.24 4.76 11.19
CA LEU A 162 -6.26 3.91 10.55
C LEU A 162 -7.35 4.74 9.87
N LYS A 163 -7.76 5.87 10.48
CA LYS A 163 -8.73 6.78 9.87
C LYS A 163 -8.17 7.46 8.61
N ALA A 164 -6.90 7.86 8.62
CA ALA A 164 -6.25 8.41 7.43
C ALA A 164 -6.09 7.37 6.30
N LEU A 165 -5.83 6.11 6.63
CA LEU A 165 -5.86 5.02 5.64
C LEU A 165 -7.26 4.83 5.05
N ARG A 166 -8.31 4.88 5.88
CA ARG A 166 -9.71 4.84 5.41
C ARG A 166 -10.00 5.98 4.42
N GLU A 167 -9.56 7.22 4.72
CA GLU A 167 -9.71 8.34 3.78
C GLU A 167 -9.05 8.05 2.43
N GLY A 168 -7.88 7.40 2.44
CA GLY A 168 -7.23 6.96 1.20
C GLY A 168 -8.02 5.91 0.44
N ILE A 169 -8.65 4.97 1.13
CA ILE A 169 -9.51 3.95 0.52
C ILE A 169 -10.76 4.62 -0.10
N GLU A 170 -11.37 5.56 0.62
CA GLU A 170 -12.49 6.35 0.11
C GLU A 170 -12.10 7.19 -1.11
N ASP A 171 -10.89 7.77 -1.15
CA ASP A 171 -10.35 8.41 -2.35
C ASP A 171 -10.25 7.43 -3.52
N PHE A 172 -9.80 6.19 -3.26
CA PHE A 172 -9.72 5.16 -4.28
C PHE A 172 -11.09 4.80 -4.88
N ASP A 173 -12.15 4.84 -4.08
CA ASP A 173 -13.52 4.64 -4.59
C ASP A 173 -13.92 5.72 -5.61
N TYR A 174 -13.48 6.98 -5.43
CA TYR A 174 -13.69 8.03 -6.43
C TYR A 174 -13.01 7.69 -7.76
N PHE A 175 -11.77 7.20 -7.71
CA PHE A 175 -11.07 6.74 -8.91
C PHE A 175 -11.79 5.57 -9.58
N ALA A 176 -12.24 4.60 -8.79
CA ALA A 176 -12.95 3.42 -9.30
C ALA A 176 -14.27 3.79 -9.96
N ILE A 177 -15.03 4.75 -9.42
CA ILE A 177 -16.25 5.27 -10.03
C ILE A 177 -15.93 5.91 -11.38
N LEU A 178 -14.94 6.79 -11.44
CA LEU A 178 -14.54 7.46 -12.69
C LEU A 178 -13.98 6.48 -13.71
N GLN A 179 -13.23 5.47 -13.27
CA GLN A 179 -12.71 4.41 -14.15
C GLN A 179 -13.86 3.63 -14.80
N ARG A 180 -14.85 3.19 -14.02
CA ARG A 180 -16.05 2.50 -14.54
C ARG A 180 -16.88 3.37 -15.49
N ALA A 181 -16.89 4.68 -15.24
CA ALA A 181 -17.58 5.67 -16.09
C ALA A 181 -16.80 6.04 -17.37
N GLY A 182 -15.66 5.40 -17.67
CA GLY A 182 -14.84 5.74 -18.82
C GLY A 182 -14.04 7.05 -18.68
N ARG A 183 -13.97 7.62 -17.47
CA ARG A 183 -13.23 8.86 -17.14
C ARG A 183 -11.92 8.61 -16.37
N GLY A 184 -11.40 7.40 -16.43
CA GLY A 184 -10.16 7.05 -15.72
C GLY A 184 -8.96 7.90 -16.11
N ALA A 185 -8.83 8.31 -17.39
CA ALA A 185 -7.76 9.20 -17.82
C ALA A 185 -7.82 10.57 -17.13
N GLN A 186 -9.02 11.13 -16.94
CA GLN A 186 -9.21 12.40 -16.22
C GLN A 186 -8.87 12.26 -14.73
N ALA A 187 -9.27 11.15 -14.10
CA ALA A 187 -8.89 10.85 -12.72
C ALA A 187 -7.37 10.71 -12.58
N LEU A 188 -6.73 10.01 -13.51
CA LEU A 188 -5.27 9.81 -13.49
C LEU A 188 -4.51 11.13 -13.63
N GLU A 189 -5.01 12.08 -14.42
CA GLU A 189 -4.41 13.40 -14.55
C GLU A 189 -4.44 14.17 -13.24
N ILE A 190 -5.56 14.13 -12.51
CA ILE A 190 -5.66 14.74 -11.17
C ILE A 190 -4.69 14.06 -10.19
N VAL A 191 -4.60 12.74 -10.21
CA VAL A 191 -3.69 11.99 -9.34
C VAL A 191 -2.23 12.38 -9.61
N ARG A 192 -1.83 12.54 -10.86
CA ARG A 192 -0.46 12.94 -11.25
C ARG A 192 -0.05 14.31 -10.72
N GLN A 193 -0.98 15.22 -10.50
CA GLN A 193 -0.69 16.55 -9.95
C GLN A 193 -0.19 16.47 -8.50
N VAL A 194 -0.70 15.54 -7.73
CA VAL A 194 -0.34 15.38 -6.30
C VAL A 194 0.68 14.24 -6.05
N THR A 195 0.77 13.28 -6.97
CA THR A 195 1.75 12.18 -6.93
C THR A 195 2.51 12.10 -8.26
N PRO A 196 3.46 13.03 -8.54
CA PRO A 196 4.17 13.09 -9.82
C PRO A 196 5.09 11.90 -10.10
N SER A 197 5.58 11.18 -9.07
CA SER A 197 6.30 9.93 -9.24
C SER A 197 6.12 8.98 -8.06
N TRP A 198 6.71 7.76 -8.12
CA TRP A 198 6.67 6.82 -7.00
C TRP A 198 7.41 7.34 -5.77
N PHE A 199 8.43 8.18 -5.96
CA PHE A 199 9.26 8.72 -4.89
C PHE A 199 9.03 10.23 -4.64
N GLU A 200 8.04 10.82 -5.33
CA GLU A 200 7.71 12.24 -5.20
C GLU A 200 6.21 12.44 -5.09
N TRP A 201 5.80 13.25 -4.14
CA TRP A 201 4.42 13.64 -3.94
C TRP A 201 4.35 15.02 -3.28
N ASN A 202 3.22 15.67 -3.43
CA ASN A 202 2.95 16.91 -2.72
C ASN A 202 2.82 16.61 -1.22
N PRO A 203 3.60 17.24 -0.33
CA PRO A 203 3.54 16.98 1.11
C PRO A 203 2.34 17.64 1.80
N GLU A 204 1.64 18.56 1.11
CA GLU A 204 0.55 19.34 1.69
C GLU A 204 -0.78 18.58 1.63
N PRO A 205 -1.41 18.25 2.77
CA PRO A 205 -2.70 17.55 2.79
C PRO A 205 -3.80 18.29 2.02
N GLN A 206 -3.77 19.63 2.00
CA GLN A 206 -4.73 20.47 1.30
C GLN A 206 -4.75 20.22 -0.21
N ALA A 207 -3.63 19.81 -0.80
CA ALA A 207 -3.57 19.46 -2.23
C ALA A 207 -4.43 18.24 -2.53
N TYR A 208 -4.46 17.24 -1.63
CA TYR A 208 -5.30 16.06 -1.77
C TYR A 208 -6.78 16.36 -1.55
N GLU A 209 -7.10 17.26 -0.62
CA GLU A 209 -8.48 17.74 -0.46
C GLU A 209 -8.98 18.48 -1.70
N GLN A 210 -8.14 19.30 -2.32
CA GLN A 210 -8.51 19.98 -3.55
C GLN A 210 -8.67 18.99 -4.71
N ALA A 211 -7.75 18.05 -4.86
CA ALA A 211 -7.82 17.00 -5.87
C ALA A 211 -9.08 16.12 -5.69
N ARG A 212 -9.42 15.74 -4.44
CA ARG A 212 -10.67 15.02 -4.13
C ARG A 212 -11.91 15.81 -4.55
N LYS A 213 -11.93 17.14 -4.31
CA LYS A 213 -13.05 18.00 -4.77
C LYS A 213 -13.17 18.02 -6.29
N GLU A 214 -12.07 18.00 -7.01
CA GLU A 214 -12.08 17.93 -8.48
C GLU A 214 -12.62 16.59 -8.98
N LEU A 215 -12.20 15.48 -8.38
CA LEU A 215 -12.76 14.15 -8.65
C LEU A 215 -14.27 14.11 -8.37
N ALA A 216 -14.70 14.68 -7.24
CA ALA A 216 -16.12 14.76 -6.87
C ALA A 216 -16.93 15.54 -7.92
N LYS A 217 -16.41 16.66 -8.44
CA LYS A 217 -17.08 17.42 -9.52
C LYS A 217 -17.25 16.56 -10.79
N LEU A 218 -16.22 15.78 -11.15
CA LEU A 218 -16.31 14.88 -12.29
C LEU A 218 -17.39 13.80 -12.08
N ILE A 219 -17.48 13.24 -10.85
CA ILE A 219 -18.49 12.25 -10.50
C ILE A 219 -19.90 12.87 -10.52
N LEU A 220 -20.07 14.07 -9.96
CA LEU A 220 -21.35 14.76 -9.95
C LEU A 220 -21.85 15.14 -11.36
N ALA A 221 -20.95 15.27 -12.32
CA ALA A 221 -21.28 15.50 -13.73
C ALA A 221 -21.65 14.22 -14.49
N LEU A 222 -21.57 13.02 -13.86
CA LEU A 222 -22.04 11.79 -14.46
C LEU A 222 -23.57 11.67 -14.40
N PRO A 223 -24.21 10.94 -15.34
CA PRO A 223 -25.62 10.57 -15.23
C PRO A 223 -25.90 9.81 -13.91
N ASN A 224 -27.09 9.99 -13.34
CA ASN A 224 -27.46 9.37 -12.05
C ASN A 224 -27.31 7.86 -12.02
N GLU A 225 -27.64 7.19 -13.12
CA GLU A 225 -27.56 5.73 -13.31
C GLU A 225 -26.12 5.21 -13.21
N VAL A 226 -25.14 6.03 -13.59
CA VAL A 226 -23.71 5.69 -13.53
C VAL A 226 -23.12 6.00 -12.16
N ARG A 227 -23.64 7.03 -11.48
CA ARG A 227 -23.18 7.44 -10.15
C ARG A 227 -23.54 6.43 -9.05
N ASN A 228 -24.75 5.87 -9.16
CA ASN A 228 -25.30 4.92 -8.20
C ASN A 228 -25.65 3.61 -8.90
N PRO A 229 -24.63 2.79 -9.27
CA PRO A 229 -24.95 1.48 -9.80
C PRO A 229 -25.71 0.70 -8.71
N ALA A 230 -26.80 0.06 -9.10
CA ALA A 230 -27.48 -0.89 -8.21
C ALA A 230 -26.46 -1.99 -7.83
N TRP A 231 -26.23 -2.17 -6.54
CA TRP A 231 -25.39 -3.23 -5.99
C TRP A 231 -26.14 -4.55 -6.01
#